data_5843e706cb8c398c9e82a9c6b58c28a8
#
_entry.id   5843e706cb8c398c9e82a9c6b58c28a8
#
_cell.length_a   1.000
_cell.length_b   1.000
_cell.length_c   1.000
_cell.angle_alpha   90.00
_cell.angle_beta   90.00
_cell.angle_gamma   90.00
#
_symmetry.space_group_name_H-M   'P 1'
#
loop_
_entity.id
_entity.type
_entity.pdbx_description
1 polymer ?
#
loop_
_entity_poly.entity_id
_entity_poly.type
_entity_poly.pdbx_seq_one_letter_code
_entity_poly.pdbx_strand_id
1 'polypeptide(L)'
;MYHFPESIVSALNEAGLRGVVCGPQTQWPPREGGDDGSVRRELDSQLASNKAENKVNYGVATHAVYTCDEDTLLKGKELAEKHDSYLSIHISETRKEVADCHAKTGMYPVEYLDSIDYFIPQKTICAHGSWVKKSEMRTMAAREAILAHCPSSNMKLACGGTASLPAYRDAGVEVRLGTDGPASSGSGLDIAHEARMSCLVQRHDHWDASALVAREAFAMATVGSQDWAVWDLNDIRMNPVGKENERHISNLIYNGGQCVDLWVDGNPLMESGKITTIDESALLNKFNDAVDDYYSLIG
;
A
#
# COMPACT_ATOMS: atom_id res chain seq x y z
N MET A 1 1.70 -6.74 -5.92
CA MET A 1 2.69 -6.11 -6.81
C MET A 1 3.42 -7.12 -7.70
N TYR A 2 3.78 -8.33 -7.36
CA TYR A 2 4.77 -9.09 -8.12
C TYR A 2 4.25 -9.98 -9.24
N HIS A 3 3.13 -10.67 -9.04
CA HIS A 3 2.68 -11.71 -9.96
C HIS A 3 1.17 -11.72 -10.10
N PHE A 4 0.70 -12.19 -11.26
CA PHE A 4 -0.70 -12.52 -11.52
C PHE A 4 -1.70 -11.36 -11.31
N PRO A 5 -1.46 -10.15 -11.89
CA PRO A 5 -2.37 -9.01 -11.71
C PRO A 5 -3.81 -9.33 -12.16
N GLU A 6 -4.00 -10.15 -13.19
CA GLU A 6 -5.32 -10.58 -13.67
C GLU A 6 -6.07 -11.37 -12.59
N SER A 7 -5.39 -12.26 -11.88
CA SER A 7 -6.01 -13.05 -10.81
C SER A 7 -6.45 -12.16 -9.66
N ILE A 8 -5.65 -11.12 -9.34
CA ILE A 8 -5.99 -10.14 -8.30
C ILE A 8 -7.19 -9.29 -8.75
N VAL A 9 -7.20 -8.82 -10.01
CA VAL A 9 -8.33 -8.07 -10.58
C VAL A 9 -9.61 -8.91 -10.56
N SER A 10 -9.51 -10.20 -10.94
CA SER A 10 -10.66 -11.12 -10.89
C SER A 10 -11.18 -11.29 -9.47
N ALA A 11 -10.30 -11.52 -8.49
CA ALA A 11 -10.68 -11.70 -7.09
C ALA A 11 -11.33 -10.44 -6.50
N LEU A 12 -10.79 -9.26 -6.78
CA LEU A 12 -11.37 -7.99 -6.32
C LEU A 12 -12.75 -7.74 -6.94
N ASN A 13 -12.92 -8.03 -8.24
CA ASN A 13 -14.23 -7.92 -8.90
C ASN A 13 -15.24 -8.92 -8.33
N GLU A 14 -14.85 -10.17 -8.09
CA GLU A 14 -15.70 -11.19 -7.45
C GLU A 14 -16.12 -10.77 -6.05
N ALA A 15 -15.18 -10.21 -5.27
CA ALA A 15 -15.47 -9.67 -3.95
C ALA A 15 -16.30 -8.38 -3.97
N GLY A 16 -16.45 -7.72 -5.13
CA GLY A 16 -17.14 -6.44 -5.26
C GLY A 16 -16.34 -5.22 -4.79
N LEU A 17 -15.04 -5.40 -4.53
CA LEU A 17 -14.13 -4.35 -4.06
C LEU A 17 -13.71 -3.40 -5.17
N ARG A 18 -13.22 -2.22 -4.78
CA ARG A 18 -12.59 -1.26 -5.69
C ARG A 18 -11.08 -1.27 -5.50
N GLY A 19 -10.35 -0.93 -6.55
CA GLY A 19 -8.91 -0.83 -6.44
C GLY A 19 -8.18 -0.53 -7.74
N VAL A 20 -6.88 -0.29 -7.60
CA VAL A 20 -5.94 -0.24 -8.72
C VAL A 20 -4.88 -1.32 -8.50
N VAL A 21 -4.80 -2.26 -9.41
CA VAL A 21 -3.84 -3.36 -9.37
C VAL A 21 -2.63 -3.00 -10.22
N CYS A 22 -1.53 -2.64 -9.57
CA CYS A 22 -0.32 -2.24 -10.28
C CYS A 22 0.46 -3.46 -10.78
N GLY A 23 0.52 -3.61 -12.11
CA GLY A 23 1.31 -4.65 -12.77
C GLY A 23 2.81 -4.36 -12.71
N PRO A 24 3.65 -5.39 -12.48
CA PRO A 24 5.08 -5.20 -12.23
C PRO A 24 5.86 -4.85 -13.50
N GLN A 25 6.75 -3.88 -13.36
CA GLN A 25 7.87 -3.61 -14.24
C GLN A 25 9.14 -3.76 -13.42
N THR A 26 9.93 -4.80 -13.68
CA THR A 26 11.14 -5.11 -12.93
C THR A 26 12.06 -6.02 -13.74
N GLN A 27 13.37 -5.91 -13.50
CA GLN A 27 14.37 -6.83 -14.04
C GLN A 27 14.66 -8.00 -13.10
N TRP A 28 13.93 -8.10 -11.98
CA TRP A 28 14.08 -9.17 -10.99
C TRP A 28 12.86 -10.10 -10.95
N PRO A 29 13.05 -11.44 -10.89
CA PRO A 29 14.32 -12.15 -11.10
C PRO A 29 14.82 -12.00 -12.54
N PRO A 30 16.16 -12.07 -12.78
CA PRO A 30 16.70 -12.01 -14.11
C PRO A 30 16.10 -13.13 -14.98
N ARG A 31 15.67 -12.77 -16.19
CA ARG A 31 15.11 -13.75 -17.15
C ARG A 31 16.23 -14.30 -18.03
N GLU A 32 16.22 -15.60 -18.26
CA GLU A 32 17.05 -16.19 -19.32
C GLU A 32 16.64 -15.59 -20.67
N GLY A 33 17.60 -15.01 -21.41
CA GLY A 33 17.34 -14.36 -22.69
C GLY A 33 17.01 -12.86 -22.61
N GLY A 34 16.97 -12.26 -21.42
CA GLY A 34 16.69 -10.84 -21.20
C GLY A 34 15.20 -10.47 -21.22
N ASP A 35 14.90 -9.17 -21.17
CA ASP A 35 13.54 -8.63 -21.29
C ASP A 35 13.19 -8.48 -22.80
N ASP A 36 12.25 -9.28 -23.28
CA ASP A 36 11.70 -9.18 -24.64
C ASP A 36 10.56 -8.15 -24.76
N GLY A 37 10.26 -7.43 -23.69
CA GLY A 37 9.17 -6.46 -23.60
C GLY A 37 7.76 -7.06 -23.55
N SER A 38 7.64 -8.39 -23.41
CA SER A 38 6.32 -9.06 -23.39
C SER A 38 5.47 -8.60 -22.21
N VAL A 39 6.03 -8.54 -21.01
CA VAL A 39 5.33 -8.10 -19.79
C VAL A 39 4.84 -6.67 -19.93
N ARG A 40 5.64 -5.79 -20.53
CA ARG A 40 5.22 -4.40 -20.74
C ARG A 40 4.11 -4.29 -21.77
N ARG A 41 4.15 -5.07 -22.87
CA ARG A 41 3.06 -5.10 -23.86
C ARG A 41 1.76 -5.64 -23.28
N GLU A 42 1.86 -6.66 -22.43
CA GLU A 42 0.72 -7.19 -21.69
C GLU A 42 0.12 -6.15 -20.76
N LEU A 43 0.94 -5.50 -19.94
CA LEU A 43 0.48 -4.43 -19.06
C LEU A 43 -0.10 -3.23 -19.82
N ASP A 44 0.48 -2.85 -20.97
CA ASP A 44 -0.08 -1.80 -21.84
C ASP A 44 -1.49 -2.15 -22.32
N SER A 45 -1.71 -3.42 -22.70
CA SER A 45 -3.05 -3.91 -23.08
C SER A 45 -4.03 -3.91 -21.91
N GLN A 46 -3.59 -4.29 -20.70
CA GLN A 46 -4.40 -4.26 -19.47
C GLN A 46 -4.80 -2.84 -19.11
N LEU A 47 -3.84 -1.90 -19.12
CA LEU A 47 -4.08 -0.48 -18.86
C LEU A 47 -5.04 0.14 -19.88
N ALA A 48 -4.98 -0.28 -21.15
CA ALA A 48 -5.92 0.15 -22.19
C ALA A 48 -7.37 -0.28 -21.91
N SER A 49 -7.60 -1.26 -21.04
CA SER A 49 -8.93 -1.69 -20.60
C SER A 49 -9.51 -0.86 -19.46
N ASN A 50 -8.73 0.03 -18.85
CA ASN A 50 -9.18 0.90 -17.76
C ASN A 50 -10.31 1.82 -18.19
N LYS A 51 -11.32 1.95 -17.34
CA LYS A 51 -12.45 2.85 -17.56
C LYS A 51 -12.89 3.46 -16.23
N ALA A 52 -13.49 4.62 -16.29
CA ALA A 52 -13.99 5.31 -15.10
C ALA A 52 -15.08 4.51 -14.35
N GLU A 53 -15.88 3.74 -15.08
CA GLU A 53 -16.93 2.90 -14.52
C GLU A 53 -16.45 1.58 -13.93
N ASN A 54 -15.20 1.17 -14.18
CA ASN A 54 -14.64 -0.06 -13.61
C ASN A 54 -14.40 0.10 -12.12
N LYS A 55 -14.81 -0.88 -11.32
CA LYS A 55 -14.46 -0.94 -9.89
C LYS A 55 -12.96 -1.19 -9.69
N VAL A 56 -12.37 -2.01 -10.53
CA VAL A 56 -10.94 -2.34 -10.48
C VAL A 56 -10.28 -1.95 -11.78
N ASN A 57 -9.20 -1.20 -11.69
CA ASN A 57 -8.39 -0.77 -12.82
C ASN A 57 -6.95 -1.25 -12.64
N TYR A 58 -6.16 -1.18 -13.71
CA TYR A 58 -4.72 -1.47 -13.68
C TYR A 58 -3.90 -0.21 -13.45
N GLY A 59 -2.76 -0.37 -12.79
CA GLY A 59 -1.70 0.61 -12.64
C GLY A 59 -0.35 0.03 -12.97
N VAL A 60 0.71 0.81 -12.81
CA VAL A 60 2.09 0.42 -13.07
C VAL A 60 2.87 0.35 -11.76
N ALA A 61 3.66 -0.71 -11.56
CA ALA A 61 4.58 -0.83 -10.45
C ALA A 61 6.00 -1.05 -10.98
N THR A 62 6.87 -0.05 -10.87
CA THR A 62 8.32 -0.25 -10.96
C THR A 62 8.81 -0.65 -9.58
N HIS A 63 9.43 -1.82 -9.46
CA HIS A 63 9.65 -2.42 -8.15
C HIS A 63 10.45 -1.51 -7.20
N ALA A 64 11.69 -1.20 -7.53
CA ALA A 64 12.58 -0.35 -6.72
C ALA A 64 13.81 0.07 -7.53
N VAL A 65 14.54 1.08 -7.05
CA VAL A 65 15.78 1.60 -7.70
C VAL A 65 16.91 0.58 -7.79
N TYR A 66 16.86 -0.50 -7.01
CA TYR A 66 17.87 -1.56 -7.04
C TYR A 66 17.51 -2.76 -7.92
N THR A 67 16.26 -2.83 -8.39
CA THR A 67 15.76 -3.90 -9.27
C THR A 67 15.29 -3.40 -10.63
N CYS A 68 15.32 -2.08 -10.83
CA CYS A 68 15.01 -1.43 -12.09
C CYS A 68 16.18 -0.54 -12.49
N ASP A 69 16.59 -0.61 -13.75
CA ASP A 69 17.45 0.40 -14.34
C ASP A 69 16.65 1.64 -14.74
N GLU A 70 17.34 2.69 -15.14
CA GLU A 70 16.73 3.96 -15.54
C GLU A 70 15.72 3.79 -16.68
N ASP A 71 16.04 2.97 -17.68
CA ASP A 71 15.17 2.69 -18.81
C ASP A 71 13.85 2.03 -18.37
N THR A 72 13.92 1.07 -17.45
CA THR A 72 12.73 0.41 -16.86
C THR A 72 11.89 1.38 -16.05
N LEU A 73 12.53 2.24 -15.25
CA LEU A 73 11.83 3.26 -14.46
C LEU A 73 11.09 4.25 -15.34
N LEU A 74 11.76 4.80 -16.37
CA LEU A 74 11.17 5.79 -17.29
C LEU A 74 10.09 5.18 -18.19
N LYS A 75 10.29 3.97 -18.69
CA LYS A 75 9.25 3.25 -19.46
C LYS A 75 8.01 2.93 -18.61
N GLY A 76 8.20 2.62 -17.31
CA GLY A 76 7.09 2.46 -16.38
C GLY A 76 6.31 3.76 -16.18
N LYS A 77 7.02 4.89 -16.00
CA LYS A 77 6.41 6.21 -15.94
C LYS A 77 5.63 6.55 -17.21
N GLU A 78 6.26 6.44 -18.38
CA GLU A 78 5.62 6.72 -19.67
C GLU A 78 4.34 5.90 -19.87
N LEU A 79 4.34 4.65 -19.43
CA LEU A 79 3.18 3.78 -19.51
C LEU A 79 2.05 4.26 -18.59
N ALA A 80 2.37 4.66 -17.36
CA ALA A 80 1.41 5.21 -16.42
C ALA A 80 0.82 6.55 -16.92
N GLU A 81 1.65 7.44 -17.47
CA GLU A 81 1.21 8.72 -18.07
C GLU A 81 0.31 8.49 -19.29
N LYS A 82 0.69 7.57 -20.20
CA LYS A 82 -0.08 7.24 -21.40
C LYS A 82 -1.53 6.85 -21.08
N HIS A 83 -1.72 6.14 -19.98
CA HIS A 83 -3.04 5.63 -19.56
C HIS A 83 -3.67 6.41 -18.40
N ASP A 84 -3.10 7.55 -18.02
CA ASP A 84 -3.54 8.39 -16.90
C ASP A 84 -3.69 7.60 -15.59
N SER A 85 -2.80 6.62 -15.34
CA SER A 85 -2.87 5.66 -14.25
C SER A 85 -1.87 5.94 -13.12
N TYR A 86 -1.97 5.15 -12.04
CA TYR A 86 -1.06 5.22 -10.90
C TYR A 86 0.28 4.55 -11.21
N LEU A 87 1.35 5.12 -10.64
CA LEU A 87 2.70 4.59 -10.63
C LEU A 87 3.11 4.27 -9.20
N SER A 88 3.55 3.05 -8.92
CA SER A 88 3.94 2.60 -7.58
C SER A 88 5.38 2.13 -7.56
N ILE A 89 6.09 2.46 -6.47
CA ILE A 89 7.49 2.08 -6.25
C ILE A 89 7.78 1.87 -4.75
N HIS A 90 8.63 0.90 -4.40
CA HIS A 90 9.24 0.86 -3.06
C HIS A 90 10.40 1.83 -3.02
N ILE A 91 10.48 2.63 -1.95
CA ILE A 91 11.50 3.68 -1.87
C ILE A 91 12.11 3.76 -0.49
N SER A 92 13.43 3.74 -0.46
CA SER A 92 14.22 3.93 0.78
C SER A 92 13.71 3.04 1.92
N GLU A 93 13.36 1.79 1.60
CA GLU A 93 12.85 0.83 2.58
C GLU A 93 13.96 0.40 3.54
N THR A 94 15.16 0.12 3.02
CA THR A 94 16.30 -0.37 3.79
C THR A 94 17.51 0.55 3.67
N ARG A 95 18.39 0.51 4.69
CA ARG A 95 19.69 1.21 4.63
C ARG A 95 20.56 0.73 3.47
N LYS A 96 20.44 -0.56 3.12
CA LYS A 96 21.22 -1.14 2.02
C LYS A 96 20.80 -0.51 0.69
N GLU A 97 19.52 -0.41 0.40
CA GLU A 97 19.00 0.27 -0.78
C GLU A 97 19.56 1.69 -0.91
N VAL A 98 19.46 2.47 0.18
CA VAL A 98 19.92 3.86 0.22
C VAL A 98 21.43 3.95 -0.03
N ALA A 99 22.23 3.07 0.62
CA ALA A 99 23.68 3.05 0.45
C ALA A 99 24.09 2.62 -0.96
N ASP A 100 23.45 1.59 -1.51
CA ASP A 100 23.74 1.08 -2.86
C ASP A 100 23.37 2.10 -3.94
N CYS A 101 22.22 2.75 -3.81
CA CYS A 101 21.80 3.82 -4.72
C CYS A 101 22.81 4.98 -4.70
N HIS A 102 23.19 5.45 -3.50
CA HIS A 102 24.17 6.52 -3.36
C HIS A 102 25.55 6.13 -3.92
N ALA A 103 26.00 4.91 -3.69
CA ALA A 103 27.27 4.43 -4.22
C ALA A 103 27.28 4.34 -5.76
N LYS A 104 26.12 3.97 -6.36
CA LYS A 104 25.98 3.81 -7.82
C LYS A 104 25.77 5.13 -8.56
N THR A 105 24.99 6.05 -7.98
CA THR A 105 24.52 7.26 -8.67
C THR A 105 25.08 8.56 -8.10
N GLY A 106 25.64 8.54 -6.90
CA GLY A 106 26.01 9.73 -6.13
C GLY A 106 24.82 10.42 -5.46
N MET A 107 23.60 9.91 -5.64
CA MET A 107 22.35 10.48 -5.15
C MET A 107 21.60 9.49 -4.24
N TYR A 108 20.75 10.01 -3.35
CA TYR A 108 19.83 9.20 -2.57
C TYR A 108 18.60 8.81 -3.42
N PRO A 109 17.81 7.78 -3.06
CA PRO A 109 16.78 7.23 -3.93
C PRO A 109 15.77 8.25 -4.47
N VAL A 110 15.25 9.17 -3.63
CA VAL A 110 14.31 10.21 -4.09
C VAL A 110 15.01 11.25 -4.95
N GLU A 111 16.25 11.63 -4.60
CA GLU A 111 17.07 12.55 -5.40
C GLU A 111 17.36 11.98 -6.79
N TYR A 112 17.68 10.69 -6.86
CA TYR A 112 17.90 9.99 -8.12
C TYR A 112 16.61 9.96 -8.97
N LEU A 113 15.49 9.56 -8.40
CA LEU A 113 14.21 9.54 -9.11
C LEU A 113 13.79 10.95 -9.59
N ASP A 114 14.05 11.98 -8.79
CA ASP A 114 13.79 13.38 -9.16
C ASP A 114 14.69 13.81 -10.34
N SER A 115 15.96 13.42 -10.34
CA SER A 115 16.92 13.77 -11.40
C SER A 115 16.56 13.22 -12.77
N ILE A 116 15.82 12.12 -12.83
CA ILE A 116 15.31 11.50 -14.06
C ILE A 116 13.84 11.85 -14.34
N ASP A 117 13.27 12.83 -13.62
CA ASP A 117 11.87 13.25 -13.74
C ASP A 117 10.85 12.11 -13.62
N TYR A 118 11.06 11.21 -12.64
CA TYR A 118 10.25 10.00 -12.49
C TYR A 118 8.83 10.25 -11.97
N PHE A 119 8.61 11.26 -11.13
CA PHE A 119 7.35 11.46 -10.41
C PHE A 119 6.21 11.96 -11.30
N ILE A 120 5.03 11.37 -11.12
CA ILE A 120 3.76 11.85 -11.67
C ILE A 120 2.97 12.45 -10.50
N PRO A 121 2.65 13.77 -10.50
CA PRO A 121 1.95 14.44 -9.41
C PRO A 121 0.64 13.74 -9.03
N GLN A 122 0.41 13.51 -7.74
CA GLN A 122 -0.77 12.87 -7.16
C GLN A 122 -1.04 11.42 -7.61
N LYS A 123 -0.15 10.84 -8.44
CA LYS A 123 -0.27 9.48 -8.96
C LYS A 123 0.91 8.57 -8.65
N THR A 124 2.05 9.12 -8.18
CA THR A 124 3.17 8.30 -7.74
C THR A 124 3.01 7.93 -6.28
N ILE A 125 2.87 6.62 -6.01
CA ILE A 125 2.76 6.04 -4.68
C ILE A 125 4.12 5.44 -4.30
N CYS A 126 4.72 6.00 -3.25
CA CYS A 126 6.00 5.61 -2.69
C CYS A 126 5.79 4.76 -1.45
N ALA A 127 6.03 3.45 -1.51
CA ALA A 127 5.90 2.58 -0.35
C ALA A 127 7.10 2.68 0.59
N HIS A 128 6.85 2.52 1.88
CA HIS A 128 7.78 2.49 3.01
C HIS A 128 8.38 3.83 3.42
N GLY A 129 9.33 4.39 2.65
CA GLY A 129 9.96 5.68 2.95
C GLY A 129 10.72 5.74 4.28
N SER A 130 11.18 4.58 4.79
CA SER A 130 11.78 4.45 6.15
C SER A 130 13.05 5.26 6.32
N TRP A 131 13.84 5.37 5.25
CA TRP A 131 15.18 5.97 5.27
C TRP A 131 15.31 7.22 4.39
N VAL A 132 14.17 7.84 4.05
CA VAL A 132 14.14 9.11 3.30
C VAL A 132 14.62 10.26 4.19
N LYS A 133 15.51 11.11 3.66
CA LYS A 133 16.02 12.29 4.36
C LYS A 133 15.03 13.44 4.31
N LYS A 134 15.14 14.40 5.24
CA LYS A 134 14.29 15.60 5.25
C LYS A 134 14.38 16.44 3.95
N SER A 135 15.54 16.48 3.29
CA SER A 135 15.68 17.13 1.97
C SER A 135 14.82 16.41 0.93
N GLU A 136 14.89 15.08 0.88
CA GLU A 136 14.15 14.24 -0.03
C GLU A 136 12.62 14.31 0.23
N MET A 137 12.18 14.40 1.50
CA MET A 137 10.76 14.61 1.84
C MET A 137 10.22 15.90 1.22
N ARG A 138 11.02 16.98 1.20
CA ARG A 138 10.62 18.24 0.52
C ARG A 138 10.50 18.05 -0.99
N THR A 139 11.37 17.25 -1.59
CA THR A 139 11.27 16.88 -3.00
C THR A 139 9.99 16.08 -3.26
N MET A 140 9.68 15.07 -2.44
CA MET A 140 8.43 14.31 -2.54
C MET A 140 7.20 15.23 -2.47
N ALA A 141 7.19 16.18 -1.53
CA ALA A 141 6.11 17.17 -1.41
C ALA A 141 5.99 18.06 -2.65
N ALA A 142 7.12 18.57 -3.16
CA ALA A 142 7.16 19.41 -4.36
C ALA A 142 6.70 18.67 -5.63
N ARG A 143 6.91 17.34 -5.67
CA ARG A 143 6.46 16.45 -6.75
C ARG A 143 5.07 15.86 -6.49
N GLU A 144 4.41 16.25 -5.41
CA GLU A 144 3.09 15.73 -5.00
C GLU A 144 3.05 14.18 -4.93
N ALA A 145 4.17 13.57 -4.54
CA ALA A 145 4.24 12.13 -4.35
C ALA A 145 3.54 11.72 -3.05
N ILE A 146 2.89 10.56 -3.06
CA ILE A 146 2.13 10.01 -1.94
C ILE A 146 2.98 8.97 -1.22
N LEU A 147 3.15 9.09 0.10
CA LEU A 147 3.77 8.04 0.91
C LEU A 147 2.73 7.00 1.32
N ALA A 148 2.98 5.72 1.05
CA ALA A 148 2.26 4.60 1.65
C ALA A 148 3.07 4.06 2.84
N HIS A 149 2.67 4.41 4.06
CA HIS A 149 3.34 4.00 5.29
C HIS A 149 2.91 2.60 5.69
N CYS A 150 3.86 1.66 5.79
CA CYS A 150 3.64 0.24 6.06
C CYS A 150 4.38 -0.22 7.33
N PRO A 151 3.95 0.21 8.54
CA PRO A 151 4.73 0.02 9.76
C PRO A 151 4.92 -1.44 10.14
N SER A 152 3.89 -2.28 10.04
CA SER A 152 3.99 -3.70 10.39
C SER A 152 4.99 -4.44 9.50
N SER A 153 4.96 -4.17 8.19
CA SER A 153 5.92 -4.73 7.25
C SER A 153 7.35 -4.30 7.60
N ASN A 154 7.59 -3.00 7.80
CA ASN A 154 8.92 -2.50 8.13
C ASN A 154 9.49 -3.11 9.42
N MET A 155 8.65 -3.31 10.44
CA MET A 155 9.06 -3.94 11.69
C MET A 155 9.29 -5.45 11.53
N LYS A 156 8.37 -6.17 10.86
CA LYS A 156 8.46 -7.62 10.65
C LYS A 156 9.67 -8.01 9.80
N LEU A 157 9.94 -7.25 8.74
CA LEU A 157 11.09 -7.46 7.85
C LEU A 157 12.40 -6.89 8.42
N ALA A 158 12.35 -6.27 9.60
CA ALA A 158 13.50 -5.70 10.27
C ALA A 158 14.27 -4.69 9.38
N CYS A 159 13.55 -3.82 8.67
CA CYS A 159 14.13 -2.79 7.79
C CYS A 159 15.01 -1.78 8.55
N GLY A 160 15.02 -1.85 9.89
CA GLY A 160 15.88 -1.10 10.78
C GLY A 160 15.43 0.33 11.06
N GLY A 161 14.26 0.72 10.62
CA GLY A 161 13.63 2.01 10.87
C GLY A 161 12.20 2.05 10.34
N THR A 162 11.49 3.10 10.73
CA THR A 162 10.16 3.43 10.23
C THR A 162 10.14 4.86 9.70
N ALA A 163 9.27 5.15 8.75
CA ALA A 163 9.11 6.51 8.24
C ALA A 163 8.72 7.47 9.38
N SER A 164 9.42 8.58 9.53
CA SER A 164 9.11 9.61 10.54
C SER A 164 7.90 10.44 10.08
N LEU A 165 6.68 10.04 10.45
CA LEU A 165 5.45 10.71 10.01
C LEU A 165 5.39 12.19 10.42
N PRO A 166 5.85 12.61 11.62
CA PRO A 166 5.96 14.04 11.92
C PRO A 166 6.82 14.80 10.91
N ALA A 167 7.96 14.24 10.48
CA ALA A 167 8.83 14.90 9.51
C ALA A 167 8.21 14.96 8.10
N TYR A 168 7.50 13.92 7.68
CA TYR A 168 6.75 13.92 6.41
C TYR A 168 5.62 14.95 6.42
N ARG A 169 4.85 15.03 7.51
CA ARG A 169 3.81 16.05 7.72
C ARG A 169 4.40 17.46 7.65
N ASP A 170 5.49 17.71 8.35
CA ASP A 170 6.16 19.02 8.36
C ASP A 170 6.71 19.41 6.98
N ALA A 171 7.08 18.42 6.16
CA ALA A 171 7.49 18.63 4.77
C ALA A 171 6.31 18.83 3.81
N GLY A 172 5.08 18.54 4.21
CA GLY A 172 3.87 18.65 3.38
C GLY A 172 3.61 17.45 2.46
N VAL A 173 4.21 16.30 2.74
CA VAL A 173 3.96 15.06 1.97
C VAL A 173 2.60 14.47 2.37
N GLU A 174 1.79 14.09 1.39
CA GLU A 174 0.59 13.30 1.64
C GLU A 174 0.98 11.90 2.11
N VAL A 175 0.44 11.48 3.26
CA VAL A 175 0.69 10.16 3.84
C VAL A 175 -0.61 9.37 3.90
N ARG A 176 -0.55 8.14 3.41
CA ARG A 176 -1.61 7.13 3.54
C ARG A 176 -1.05 5.87 4.20
N LEU A 177 -1.94 5.05 4.77
CA LEU A 177 -1.54 3.76 5.34
C LEU A 177 -1.54 2.67 4.26
N GLY A 178 -0.60 1.75 4.38
CA GLY A 178 -0.52 0.53 3.60
C GLY A 178 -0.26 -0.67 4.48
N THR A 179 -0.84 -1.81 4.15
CA THR A 179 -0.57 -3.07 4.85
C THR A 179 0.65 -3.79 4.32
N ASP A 180 1.08 -3.46 3.10
CA ASP A 180 1.95 -4.33 2.31
C ASP A 180 1.29 -5.72 2.07
N GLY A 181 2.00 -6.66 1.50
CA GLY A 181 1.50 -8.00 1.28
C GLY A 181 1.37 -8.83 2.58
N PRO A 182 0.47 -9.84 2.63
CA PRO A 182 0.30 -10.68 3.83
C PRO A 182 1.58 -11.38 4.27
N ALA A 183 2.44 -11.76 3.33
CA ALA A 183 3.73 -12.37 3.63
C ALA A 183 4.70 -11.40 4.32
N SER A 184 4.64 -10.12 3.95
CA SER A 184 5.52 -9.07 4.48
C SER A 184 5.05 -8.55 5.83
N SER A 185 3.76 -8.21 5.98
CA SER A 185 3.25 -7.60 7.21
C SER A 185 2.74 -8.62 8.23
N GLY A 186 2.10 -9.70 7.76
CA GLY A 186 1.41 -10.64 8.63
C GLY A 186 0.16 -10.06 9.31
N SER A 187 -0.31 -8.88 8.87
CA SER A 187 -1.43 -8.17 9.48
C SER A 187 -2.80 -8.58 8.93
N GLY A 188 -2.86 -9.53 8.03
CA GLY A 188 -4.11 -9.97 7.41
C GLY A 188 -4.79 -8.90 6.54
N LEU A 189 -4.03 -7.93 6.01
CA LEU A 189 -4.51 -6.78 5.24
C LEU A 189 -5.45 -5.85 6.05
N ASP A 190 -5.24 -5.76 7.36
CA ASP A 190 -6.03 -4.96 8.28
C ASP A 190 -5.46 -3.53 8.41
N ILE A 191 -6.13 -2.57 7.78
CA ILE A 191 -5.71 -1.16 7.81
C ILE A 191 -5.94 -0.50 9.18
N ALA A 192 -6.90 -0.98 9.97
CA ALA A 192 -7.10 -0.49 11.34
C ALA A 192 -5.96 -0.94 12.26
N HIS A 193 -5.44 -2.16 12.04
CA HIS A 193 -4.23 -2.63 12.69
C HIS A 193 -3.02 -1.74 12.34
N GLU A 194 -2.82 -1.41 11.05
CA GLU A 194 -1.73 -0.53 10.63
C GLU A 194 -1.85 0.88 11.22
N ALA A 195 -3.06 1.42 11.35
CA ALA A 195 -3.30 2.69 12.03
C ALA A 195 -2.86 2.65 13.51
N ARG A 196 -3.16 1.55 14.21
CA ARG A 196 -2.68 1.30 15.58
C ARG A 196 -1.15 1.24 15.63
N MET A 197 -0.54 0.43 14.76
CA MET A 197 0.91 0.25 14.73
C MET A 197 1.62 1.57 14.42
N SER A 198 1.08 2.37 13.50
CA SER A 198 1.58 3.72 13.22
C SER A 198 1.59 4.59 14.46
N CYS A 199 0.47 4.67 15.20
CA CYS A 199 0.42 5.45 16.44
C CYS A 199 1.46 5.00 17.46
N LEU A 200 1.60 3.68 17.65
CA LEU A 200 2.50 3.14 18.66
C LEU A 200 3.97 3.37 18.31
N VAL A 201 4.36 3.08 17.06
CA VAL A 201 5.75 3.22 16.64
C VAL A 201 6.19 4.67 16.59
N GLN A 202 5.35 5.58 16.09
CA GLN A 202 5.72 7.00 16.05
C GLN A 202 5.91 7.57 17.46
N ARG A 203 5.04 7.26 18.41
CA ARG A 203 5.17 7.70 19.80
C ARG A 203 6.41 7.14 20.47
N HIS A 204 6.71 5.87 20.21
CA HIS A 204 7.89 5.20 20.76
C HIS A 204 9.18 5.82 20.20
N ASP A 205 9.28 5.96 18.89
CA ASP A 205 10.51 6.43 18.22
C ASP A 205 10.80 7.90 18.49
N HIS A 206 9.74 8.72 18.63
CA HIS A 206 9.89 10.16 18.91
C HIS A 206 9.87 10.52 20.40
N TRP A 207 9.62 9.55 21.30
CA TRP A 207 9.48 9.78 22.74
C TRP A 207 8.44 10.87 23.06
N ASP A 208 7.41 10.96 22.21
CA ASP A 208 6.36 11.98 22.25
C ASP A 208 4.99 11.33 22.05
N ALA A 209 4.14 11.43 23.06
CA ALA A 209 2.78 10.91 23.02
C ALA A 209 1.86 11.63 21.99
N SER A 210 2.29 12.78 21.49
CA SER A 210 1.58 13.57 20.49
C SER A 210 2.13 13.42 19.06
N ALA A 211 3.19 12.63 18.85
CA ALA A 211 3.83 12.45 17.53
C ALA A 211 2.85 12.02 16.44
N LEU A 212 1.92 11.11 16.80
CA LEU A 212 0.78 10.74 15.96
C LEU A 212 -0.41 10.38 16.87
N VAL A 213 -1.55 11.01 16.64
CA VAL A 213 -2.77 10.73 17.39
C VAL A 213 -3.75 9.89 16.57
N ALA A 214 -4.66 9.17 17.24
CA ALA A 214 -5.61 8.25 16.62
C ALA A 214 -6.43 8.89 15.48
N ARG A 215 -6.83 10.16 15.62
CA ARG A 215 -7.57 10.89 14.57
C ARG A 215 -6.74 11.07 13.31
N GLU A 216 -5.45 11.37 13.42
CA GLU A 216 -4.55 11.51 12.27
C GLU A 216 -4.34 10.16 11.58
N ALA A 217 -4.12 9.08 12.35
CA ALA A 217 -4.01 7.73 11.81
C ALA A 217 -5.31 7.28 11.11
N PHE A 218 -6.48 7.60 11.68
CA PHE A 218 -7.77 7.34 11.05
C PHE A 218 -7.94 8.12 9.74
N ALA A 219 -7.54 9.39 9.71
CA ALA A 219 -7.58 10.19 8.49
C ALA A 219 -6.70 9.59 7.39
N MET A 220 -5.49 9.11 7.70
CA MET A 220 -4.61 8.44 6.72
C MET A 220 -5.22 7.13 6.18
N ALA A 221 -6.07 6.45 6.97
CA ALA A 221 -6.76 5.22 6.58
C ALA A 221 -8.00 5.47 5.69
N THR A 222 -8.57 6.69 5.72
CA THR A 222 -9.88 6.98 5.13
C THR A 222 -9.86 8.08 4.08
N VAL A 223 -8.70 8.63 3.74
CA VAL A 223 -8.57 9.70 2.74
C VAL A 223 -9.10 9.26 1.38
N GLY A 224 -9.98 10.07 0.79
CA GLY A 224 -10.49 9.89 -0.57
C GLY A 224 -11.46 8.72 -0.76
N SER A 225 -11.84 8.00 0.29
CA SER A 225 -12.81 6.91 0.18
C SER A 225 -14.25 7.46 0.19
N GLN A 226 -15.07 6.91 -0.72
CA GLN A 226 -16.54 7.06 -0.70
C GLN A 226 -17.21 5.79 -0.17
N ASP A 227 -16.42 4.78 0.16
CA ASP A 227 -16.85 3.54 0.77
C ASP A 227 -16.91 3.73 2.28
N TRP A 228 -17.73 2.97 2.96
CA TRP A 228 -17.90 3.13 4.39
C TRP A 228 -18.15 1.80 5.10
N ALA A 229 -17.61 1.73 6.30
CA ALA A 229 -17.76 0.60 7.20
C ALA A 229 -18.49 1.04 8.48
N VAL A 230 -19.38 0.20 8.96
CA VAL A 230 -20.12 0.40 10.21
C VAL A 230 -19.54 -0.48 11.29
N TRP A 231 -19.27 0.13 12.45
CA TRP A 231 -18.67 -0.56 13.59
C TRP A 231 -19.67 -0.62 14.74
N ASP A 232 -19.75 -1.78 15.42
CA ASP A 232 -20.65 -1.96 16.57
C ASP A 232 -20.12 -1.20 17.79
N LEU A 233 -20.87 -0.19 18.23
CA LEU A 233 -20.54 0.58 19.43
C LEU A 233 -20.87 -0.16 20.74
N ASN A 234 -21.64 -1.27 20.69
CA ASN A 234 -21.87 -2.12 21.84
C ASN A 234 -20.73 -3.09 22.12
N ASP A 235 -19.76 -3.21 21.19
CA ASP A 235 -18.55 -3.97 21.45
C ASP A 235 -17.82 -3.41 22.67
N ILE A 236 -17.44 -4.30 23.60
CA ILE A 236 -16.74 -3.91 24.84
C ILE A 236 -15.45 -3.12 24.55
N ARG A 237 -14.77 -3.40 23.43
CA ARG A 237 -13.56 -2.71 22.99
C ARG A 237 -13.82 -1.25 22.62
N MET A 238 -15.04 -0.92 22.23
CA MET A 238 -15.45 0.43 21.88
C MET A 238 -15.86 1.25 23.10
N ASN A 239 -15.88 0.68 24.30
CA ASN A 239 -16.35 1.33 25.53
C ASN A 239 -15.19 1.64 26.49
N PRO A 240 -15.32 2.69 27.37
CA PRO A 240 -16.43 3.65 27.41
C PRO A 240 -16.40 4.67 26.28
N VAL A 241 -17.57 5.02 25.75
CA VAL A 241 -17.69 5.95 24.62
C VAL A 241 -17.62 7.41 25.06
N GLY A 242 -18.08 7.72 26.26
CA GLY A 242 -18.19 9.09 26.78
C GLY A 242 -19.15 9.94 25.94
N LYS A 243 -19.16 11.25 26.21
CA LYS A 243 -20.02 12.22 25.51
C LYS A 243 -19.37 12.81 24.24
N GLU A 244 -18.07 12.57 24.04
CA GLU A 244 -17.29 13.15 22.95
C GLU A 244 -17.00 12.09 21.88
N ASN A 245 -17.38 12.37 20.64
CA ASN A 245 -17.24 11.46 19.49
C ASN A 245 -15.78 11.02 19.20
N GLU A 246 -14.79 11.76 19.68
CA GLU A 246 -13.37 11.45 19.48
C GLU A 246 -12.90 10.16 20.16
N ARG A 247 -13.57 9.75 21.23
CA ARG A 247 -13.24 8.48 21.92
C ARG A 247 -13.56 7.26 21.09
N HIS A 248 -14.56 7.31 20.21
CA HIS A 248 -14.87 6.21 19.29
C HIS A 248 -13.69 5.92 18.38
N ILE A 249 -13.11 6.96 17.76
CA ILE A 249 -11.94 6.80 16.89
C ILE A 249 -10.75 6.27 17.70
N SER A 250 -10.49 6.81 18.87
CA SER A 250 -9.40 6.34 19.73
C SER A 250 -9.59 4.89 20.15
N ASN A 251 -10.81 4.50 20.55
CA ASN A 251 -11.11 3.12 20.91
C ASN A 251 -10.96 2.19 19.72
N LEU A 252 -11.48 2.57 18.56
CA LEU A 252 -11.33 1.79 17.32
C LEU A 252 -9.85 1.55 16.99
N ILE A 253 -9.03 2.59 17.00
CA ILE A 253 -7.62 2.50 16.63
C ILE A 253 -6.83 1.66 17.65
N TYR A 254 -7.00 1.92 18.97
CA TYR A 254 -6.18 1.25 19.98
C TYR A 254 -6.69 -0.12 20.42
N ASN A 255 -7.99 -0.33 20.41
CA ASN A 255 -8.61 -1.54 20.95
C ASN A 255 -9.19 -2.44 19.84
N GLY A 256 -9.41 -1.87 18.63
CA GLY A 256 -10.18 -2.53 17.60
C GLY A 256 -11.69 -2.46 17.86
N GLY A 257 -12.45 -3.16 17.06
CA GLY A 257 -13.91 -3.24 17.15
C GLY A 257 -14.42 -4.33 16.20
N GLN A 258 -15.72 -4.52 16.18
CA GLN A 258 -16.37 -5.40 15.22
C GLN A 258 -16.98 -4.54 14.08
N CYS A 259 -16.50 -4.72 12.86
CA CYS A 259 -17.17 -4.21 11.67
C CYS A 259 -18.41 -5.08 11.43
N VAL A 260 -19.56 -4.45 11.29
CA VAL A 260 -20.84 -5.15 11.09
C VAL A 260 -21.39 -4.99 9.69
N ASP A 261 -21.14 -3.85 9.04
CA ASP A 261 -21.55 -3.63 7.65
C ASP A 261 -20.44 -2.95 6.86
N LEU A 262 -20.33 -3.30 5.58
CA LEU A 262 -19.41 -2.69 4.62
C LEU A 262 -20.12 -2.38 3.32
N TRP A 263 -19.99 -1.14 2.87
CA TRP A 263 -20.57 -0.65 1.63
C TRP A 263 -19.48 -0.12 0.70
N VAL A 264 -19.48 -0.61 -0.52
CA VAL A 264 -18.53 -0.19 -1.56
C VAL A 264 -19.32 0.23 -2.79
N ASP A 265 -19.11 1.46 -3.22
CA ASP A 265 -19.82 2.04 -4.38
C ASP A 265 -21.35 1.86 -4.27
N GLY A 266 -21.88 2.13 -3.07
CA GLY A 266 -23.31 2.02 -2.75
C GLY A 266 -23.86 0.59 -2.66
N ASN A 267 -23.01 -0.44 -2.79
CA ASN A 267 -23.43 -1.84 -2.69
C ASN A 267 -22.99 -2.45 -1.35
N PRO A 268 -23.85 -3.18 -0.63
CA PRO A 268 -23.46 -3.87 0.59
C PRO A 268 -22.58 -5.09 0.26
N LEU A 269 -21.38 -5.13 0.81
CA LEU A 269 -20.48 -6.28 0.72
C LEU A 269 -20.45 -7.11 2.00
N MET A 270 -20.85 -6.50 3.12
CA MET A 270 -21.06 -7.16 4.41
C MET A 270 -22.31 -6.58 5.06
N GLU A 271 -23.15 -7.44 5.61
CA GLU A 271 -24.35 -7.07 6.37
C GLU A 271 -24.44 -7.92 7.65
N SER A 272 -24.62 -7.26 8.78
CA SER A 272 -24.70 -7.91 10.10
C SER A 272 -23.53 -8.89 10.37
N GLY A 273 -22.31 -8.52 9.95
CA GLY A 273 -21.09 -9.29 10.14
C GLY A 273 -20.93 -10.48 9.18
N LYS A 274 -21.74 -10.57 8.13
CA LYS A 274 -21.64 -11.63 7.11
C LYS A 274 -21.31 -11.04 5.75
N ILE A 275 -20.30 -11.60 5.09
CA ILE A 275 -19.95 -11.24 3.72
C ILE A 275 -21.08 -11.72 2.80
N THR A 276 -21.54 -10.86 1.89
CA THR A 276 -22.68 -11.10 1.00
C THR A 276 -22.26 -11.56 -0.40
N THR A 277 -21.01 -11.32 -0.78
CA THR A 277 -20.49 -11.54 -2.13
C THR A 277 -19.70 -12.83 -2.28
N ILE A 278 -19.25 -13.44 -1.19
CA ILE A 278 -18.37 -14.62 -1.18
C ILE A 278 -18.90 -15.65 -0.17
N ASP A 279 -18.87 -16.92 -0.53
CA ASP A 279 -19.00 -18.03 0.43
C ASP A 279 -17.64 -18.27 1.10
N GLU A 280 -17.48 -17.71 2.29
CA GLU A 280 -16.22 -17.77 3.05
C GLU A 280 -15.79 -19.22 3.35
N SER A 281 -16.74 -20.11 3.65
CA SER A 281 -16.44 -21.50 3.97
C SER A 281 -15.95 -22.28 2.74
N ALA A 282 -16.62 -22.08 1.61
CA ALA A 282 -16.20 -22.69 0.35
C ALA A 282 -14.84 -22.17 -0.12
N LEU A 283 -14.60 -20.84 0.03
CA LEU A 283 -13.33 -20.21 -0.32
C LEU A 283 -12.19 -20.74 0.56
N LEU A 284 -12.40 -20.87 1.87
CA LEU A 284 -11.40 -21.37 2.80
C LEU A 284 -11.02 -22.84 2.50
N ASN A 285 -12.01 -23.69 2.19
CA ASN A 285 -11.76 -25.07 1.79
C ASN A 285 -10.90 -25.13 0.52
N LYS A 286 -11.31 -24.38 -0.52
CA LYS A 286 -10.54 -24.29 -1.78
C LYS A 286 -9.11 -23.78 -1.59
N PHE A 287 -8.92 -22.81 -0.67
CA PHE A 287 -7.59 -22.31 -0.34
C PHE A 287 -6.73 -23.37 0.34
N ASN A 288 -7.29 -24.10 1.32
CA ASN A 288 -6.57 -25.18 2.01
C ASN A 288 -6.19 -26.31 1.05
N ASP A 289 -7.10 -26.72 0.16
CA ASP A 289 -6.81 -27.73 -0.87
C ASP A 289 -5.63 -27.27 -1.76
N ALA A 290 -5.62 -26.01 -2.20
CA ALA A 290 -4.53 -25.46 -3.01
C ALA A 290 -3.19 -25.39 -2.24
N VAL A 291 -3.23 -25.13 -0.94
CA VAL A 291 -2.03 -25.17 -0.05
C VAL A 291 -1.49 -26.58 0.08
N ASP A 292 -2.36 -27.57 0.28
CA ASP A 292 -1.97 -28.98 0.39
C ASP A 292 -1.36 -29.48 -0.94
N ASP A 293 -1.96 -29.13 -2.07
CA ASP A 293 -1.42 -29.41 -3.41
C ASP A 293 -0.01 -28.80 -3.57
N TYR A 294 0.16 -27.54 -3.19
CA TYR A 294 1.47 -26.86 -3.27
C TYR A 294 2.53 -27.58 -2.43
N TYR A 295 2.22 -27.92 -1.18
CA TYR A 295 3.16 -28.66 -0.32
C TYR A 295 3.47 -30.05 -0.85
N SER A 296 2.55 -30.70 -1.54
CA SER A 296 2.80 -32.00 -2.18
C SER A 296 3.81 -31.92 -3.33
N LEU A 297 3.94 -30.73 -3.95
CA LEU A 297 4.88 -30.50 -5.06
C LEU A 297 6.31 -30.18 -4.60
N ILE A 298 6.48 -29.66 -3.40
CA ILE A 298 7.78 -29.20 -2.88
C ILE A 298 8.34 -30.10 -1.76
N GLY A 299 7.53 -31.06 -1.25
CA GLY A 299 7.81 -31.99 -0.17
C GLY A 299 8.68 -33.09 -0.49
#